data_c16ce14d338c5a7126b6ff294faf145b
#
_entry.id   c16ce14d338c5a7126b6ff294faf145b
#
_cell.length_a   1.000
_cell.length_b   1.000
_cell.length_c   1.000
_cell.angle_alpha   90.00
_cell.angle_beta   90.00
_cell.angle_gamma   90.00
#
_symmetry.space_group_name_H-M   'P 1'
#
loop_
_entity.id
_entity.type
_entity.pdbx_description
1 polymer ?
#
loop_
_entity_poly.entity_id
_entity_poly.type
_entity_poly.pdbx_seq_one_letter_code
_entity_poly.pdbx_strand_id
1 'polypeptide(L)'
;MRAPMRVLVLWLGLSLACGASVPPTVEAPPRADTYALVDLVPSDAREVLVLRPPELLASETTRPLVDAIAPPAWRRSLGDRTGVYAEDVSELLLARWQDGAWWALVRVPRATDVVRAATARMAPVEVESEAPFVRRIGYLAEERYELVALAPELLLVARGRPEGVIALVQALQHPRATAEPRPLLRSDGAAWLALPQPLGLPLDTPVGLLLAEQTGLRIEALPSTRVPSSAPTEERVRITLWLEGDLPQGADENFRALLGSLSATDLGRVLGLPEALPTLAIAHRPGGIELQADFHPATLARGVRLLFRAEIAEIVDETEPPPAL
;
A
#
# COMPACT_ATOMS: atom_id res chain seq x y z
N MET A 1 -7.14 15.35 5.99
CA MET A 1 -6.68 13.98 5.71
C MET A 1 -7.12 13.56 4.30
N ARG A 2 -6.59 14.19 3.23
CA ARG A 2 -7.08 14.00 1.84
C ARG A 2 -6.05 13.38 0.87
N ALA A 3 -4.96 12.81 1.34
CA ALA A 3 -3.81 12.53 0.47
C ALA A 3 -3.51 11.07 0.05
N PRO A 4 -3.90 9.98 0.72
CA PRO A 4 -3.36 8.67 0.36
C PRO A 4 -3.87 8.12 -0.97
N MET A 5 -5.02 8.56 -1.44
CA MET A 5 -5.65 8.01 -2.64
C MET A 5 -5.29 8.72 -3.93
N ARG A 6 -4.91 10.02 -3.87
CA ARG A 6 -4.32 10.73 -5.04
C ARG A 6 -3.05 10.06 -5.57
N VAL A 7 -2.32 9.38 -4.68
CA VAL A 7 -1.12 8.60 -5.02
C VAL A 7 -1.45 7.42 -5.93
N LEU A 8 -2.55 6.73 -5.65
CA LEU A 8 -2.99 5.61 -6.49
C LEU A 8 -3.38 6.09 -7.90
N VAL A 9 -4.05 7.25 -8.02
CA VAL A 9 -4.54 7.82 -9.29
C VAL A 9 -3.42 8.25 -10.20
N LEU A 10 -2.39 8.87 -9.67
CA LEU A 10 -1.27 9.37 -10.46
C LEU A 10 -0.42 8.27 -11.07
N TRP A 11 -0.33 7.15 -10.36
CA TRP A 11 0.29 5.95 -10.91
C TRP A 11 -0.41 5.46 -12.17
N LEU A 12 -1.65 5.85 -12.34
CA LEU A 12 -2.66 5.47 -13.29
C LEU A 12 -2.64 6.29 -14.59
N GLY A 13 -2.09 7.50 -14.56
CA GLY A 13 -1.98 8.41 -15.72
C GLY A 13 -0.75 8.17 -16.61
N LEU A 14 0.17 7.30 -16.22
CA LEU A 14 1.54 7.23 -16.76
C LEU A 14 1.74 6.26 -17.95
N SER A 15 0.83 6.10 -18.86
CA SER A 15 0.97 5.06 -19.88
C SER A 15 0.68 5.45 -21.32
N LEU A 16 1.51 4.92 -22.15
CA LEU A 16 1.51 4.59 -23.57
C LEU A 16 2.41 5.42 -24.48
N ALA A 17 3.43 4.78 -25.00
CA ALA A 17 3.78 4.81 -26.44
C ALA A 17 4.83 3.74 -26.76
N CYS A 18 4.52 2.80 -27.63
CA CYS A 18 5.48 1.88 -28.25
C CYS A 18 6.21 2.57 -29.40
N GLY A 19 7.53 2.65 -29.33
CA GLY A 19 8.41 2.99 -30.44
C GLY A 19 9.75 2.30 -30.22
N ALA A 20 10.04 1.28 -31.02
CA ALA A 20 11.25 0.48 -30.88
C ALA A 20 12.48 1.20 -31.38
N SER A 21 13.46 1.48 -30.51
CA SER A 21 14.86 1.70 -30.87
C SER A 21 15.72 0.81 -30.00
N VAL A 22 16.67 0.11 -30.62
CA VAL A 22 17.60 -0.82 -29.97
C VAL A 22 18.53 -0.04 -29.04
N PRO A 23 18.58 -0.34 -27.74
CA PRO A 23 19.44 0.35 -26.80
C PRO A 23 20.88 -0.20 -26.80
N PRO A 24 21.87 0.60 -26.39
CA PRO A 24 23.22 0.11 -26.10
C PRO A 24 23.17 -0.91 -24.97
N THR A 25 24.07 -1.90 -25.02
CA THR A 25 24.23 -2.95 -24.00
C THR A 25 24.62 -2.26 -22.68
N VAL A 26 23.66 -2.18 -21.75
CA VAL A 26 23.89 -1.65 -20.40
C VAL A 26 24.32 -2.83 -19.52
N GLU A 27 25.41 -2.65 -18.79
CA GLU A 27 25.87 -3.59 -17.77
C GLU A 27 24.70 -3.92 -16.81
N ALA A 28 24.51 -5.21 -16.51
CA ALA A 28 23.35 -5.64 -15.72
C ALA A 28 23.33 -4.93 -14.36
N PRO A 29 22.20 -4.31 -13.98
CA PRO A 29 22.11 -3.66 -12.67
C PRO A 29 22.30 -4.69 -11.55
N PRO A 30 22.81 -4.27 -10.38
CA PRO A 30 22.88 -5.14 -9.22
C PRO A 30 21.49 -5.73 -8.95
N ARG A 31 21.46 -6.98 -8.46
CA ARG A 31 20.23 -7.76 -8.27
C ARG A 31 19.30 -7.12 -7.22
N ALA A 32 18.63 -6.05 -7.59
CA ALA A 32 17.59 -5.42 -6.78
C ALA A 32 16.37 -6.33 -6.58
N ASP A 33 16.27 -7.38 -7.37
CA ASP A 33 15.29 -8.48 -7.24
C ASP A 33 15.46 -9.29 -5.93
N THR A 34 16.62 -9.22 -5.28
CA THR A 34 16.88 -9.93 -4.02
C THR A 34 16.42 -9.19 -2.76
N TYR A 35 16.06 -7.90 -2.86
CA TYR A 35 15.59 -7.11 -1.71
C TYR A 35 14.08 -7.21 -1.54
N ALA A 36 13.60 -7.39 -0.30
CA ALA A 36 12.20 -7.13 -0.01
C ALA A 36 11.92 -5.62 -0.20
N LEU A 37 10.76 -5.24 -0.77
CA LEU A 37 10.45 -3.84 -1.04
C LEU A 37 10.52 -2.97 0.23
N VAL A 38 10.16 -3.53 1.37
CA VAL A 38 10.21 -2.86 2.68
C VAL A 38 11.61 -2.48 3.13
N ASP A 39 12.64 -3.22 2.66
CA ASP A 39 14.04 -2.93 2.98
C ASP A 39 14.58 -1.73 2.18
N LEU A 40 13.87 -1.34 1.11
CA LEU A 40 14.20 -0.19 0.26
C LEU A 40 13.58 1.13 0.74
N VAL A 41 12.69 1.08 1.73
CA VAL A 41 12.01 2.26 2.26
C VAL A 41 12.86 2.94 3.34
N PRO A 42 13.09 4.26 3.25
CA PRO A 42 13.75 5.02 4.30
C PRO A 42 13.07 4.89 5.67
N SER A 43 13.87 4.95 6.74
CA SER A 43 13.38 4.68 8.11
C SER A 43 12.40 5.71 8.65
N ASP A 44 12.36 6.88 8.06
CA ASP A 44 11.50 8.00 8.44
C ASP A 44 10.15 8.01 7.71
N ALA A 45 9.83 6.98 6.94
CA ALA A 45 8.50 6.83 6.37
C ALA A 45 7.45 6.74 7.49
N ARG A 46 6.38 7.52 7.34
CA ARG A 46 5.27 7.58 8.30
C ARG A 46 4.25 6.47 8.09
N GLU A 47 3.99 6.15 6.83
CA GLU A 47 3.01 5.15 6.43
C GLU A 47 3.62 4.27 5.36
N VAL A 48 3.44 2.97 5.49
CA VAL A 48 3.89 1.98 4.51
C VAL A 48 2.75 1.01 4.26
N LEU A 49 2.21 1.01 3.03
CA LEU A 49 1.21 0.07 2.56
C LEU A 49 1.87 -0.91 1.59
N VAL A 50 1.67 -2.20 1.83
CA VAL A 50 2.12 -3.25 0.90
C VAL A 50 0.92 -4.04 0.41
N LEU A 51 0.89 -4.32 -0.88
CA LEU A 51 -0.15 -5.09 -1.55
C LEU A 51 0.50 -6.13 -2.46
N ARG A 52 -0.07 -7.34 -2.48
CA ARG A 52 0.24 -8.40 -3.44
C ARG A 52 -1.01 -8.66 -4.30
N PRO A 53 -1.21 -7.88 -5.37
CA PRO A 53 -2.45 -7.91 -6.14
C PRO A 53 -2.83 -9.30 -6.66
N PRO A 54 -1.92 -10.17 -7.16
CA PRO A 54 -2.29 -11.50 -7.61
C PRO A 54 -2.90 -12.36 -6.50
N GLU A 55 -2.35 -12.29 -5.28
CA GLU A 55 -2.87 -13.05 -4.14
C GLU A 55 -4.26 -12.53 -3.72
N LEU A 56 -4.42 -11.20 -3.68
CA LEU A 56 -5.70 -10.57 -3.35
C LEU A 56 -6.79 -10.86 -4.37
N LEU A 57 -6.45 -10.88 -5.67
CA LEU A 57 -7.38 -11.14 -6.75
C LEU A 57 -7.71 -12.63 -6.92
N ALA A 58 -6.78 -13.52 -6.61
CA ALA A 58 -6.99 -14.96 -6.67
C ALA A 58 -7.94 -15.48 -5.57
N SER A 59 -7.95 -14.83 -4.41
CA SER A 59 -8.80 -15.22 -3.29
C SER A 59 -10.24 -14.72 -3.47
N GLU A 60 -11.21 -15.61 -3.42
CA GLU A 60 -12.65 -15.25 -3.43
C GLU A 60 -13.02 -14.42 -2.20
N THR A 61 -12.33 -14.61 -1.10
CA THR A 61 -12.55 -13.90 0.17
C THR A 61 -12.10 -12.45 0.12
N THR A 62 -10.95 -12.15 -0.51
CA THR A 62 -10.40 -10.78 -0.56
C THR A 62 -10.78 -10.02 -1.82
N ARG A 63 -11.14 -10.72 -2.90
CA ARG A 63 -11.56 -10.09 -4.17
C ARG A 63 -12.66 -9.04 -4.00
N PRO A 64 -13.74 -9.25 -3.19
CA PRO A 64 -14.76 -8.23 -2.97
C PRO A 64 -14.23 -6.92 -2.39
N LEU A 65 -13.17 -6.97 -1.56
CA LEU A 65 -12.52 -5.78 -1.02
C LEU A 65 -11.76 -5.03 -2.11
N VAL A 66 -11.00 -5.76 -2.93
CA VAL A 66 -10.28 -5.17 -4.07
C VAL A 66 -11.26 -4.53 -5.05
N ASP A 67 -12.35 -5.24 -5.40
CA ASP A 67 -13.36 -4.74 -6.33
C ASP A 67 -14.15 -3.54 -5.77
N ALA A 68 -14.25 -3.40 -4.44
CA ALA A 68 -14.86 -2.26 -3.81
C ALA A 68 -14.00 -0.98 -3.92
N ILE A 69 -12.67 -1.13 -3.86
CA ILE A 69 -11.69 -0.02 -3.90
C ILE A 69 -11.28 0.27 -5.34
N ALA A 70 -11.02 -0.77 -6.12
CA ALA A 70 -10.54 -0.72 -7.50
C ALA A 70 -11.40 -1.61 -8.41
N PRO A 71 -12.56 -1.11 -8.89
CA PRO A 71 -13.48 -1.88 -9.74
C PRO A 71 -12.78 -2.50 -10.96
N PRO A 72 -13.22 -3.69 -11.44
CA PRO A 72 -12.57 -4.38 -12.55
C PRO A 72 -12.48 -3.57 -13.85
N ALA A 73 -13.51 -2.75 -14.15
CA ALA A 73 -13.50 -1.86 -15.31
C ALA A 73 -12.39 -0.81 -15.20
N TRP A 74 -12.22 -0.27 -14.02
CA TRP A 74 -11.18 0.70 -13.72
C TRP A 74 -9.79 0.07 -13.81
N ARG A 75 -9.55 -1.11 -13.21
CA ARG A 75 -8.26 -1.81 -13.33
C ARG A 75 -7.89 -2.10 -14.78
N ARG A 76 -8.88 -2.50 -15.62
CA ARG A 76 -8.66 -2.70 -17.06
C ARG A 76 -8.31 -1.41 -17.78
N SER A 77 -9.12 -0.36 -17.60
CA SER A 77 -8.85 0.96 -18.20
C SER A 77 -7.45 1.46 -17.83
N LEU A 78 -7.03 1.17 -16.62
CA LEU A 78 -5.70 1.44 -16.14
C LEU A 78 -4.66 0.63 -16.91
N GLY A 79 -4.79 -0.68 -16.95
CA GLY A 79 -3.89 -1.56 -17.70
C GLY A 79 -3.78 -1.14 -19.17
N ASP A 80 -4.91 -0.83 -19.81
CA ASP A 80 -4.95 -0.38 -21.21
C ASP A 80 -4.19 0.95 -21.42
N ARG A 81 -4.24 1.86 -20.44
CA ARG A 81 -3.52 3.13 -20.50
C ARG A 81 -2.07 3.03 -20.08
N THR A 82 -1.75 2.10 -19.17
CA THR A 82 -0.42 1.98 -18.56
C THR A 82 0.42 0.87 -19.21
N GLY A 83 -0.18 -0.07 -19.89
CA GLY A 83 0.50 -1.29 -20.25
C GLY A 83 0.88 -2.14 -19.02
N VAL A 84 0.40 -1.77 -17.81
CA VAL A 84 0.64 -2.49 -16.56
C VAL A 84 -0.70 -2.90 -15.95
N TYR A 85 -1.03 -4.16 -16.01
CA TYR A 85 -2.24 -4.70 -15.41
C TYR A 85 -1.98 -5.08 -13.95
N ALA A 86 -3.00 -5.01 -13.12
CA ALA A 86 -2.88 -5.34 -11.70
C ALA A 86 -2.38 -6.77 -11.48
N GLU A 87 -2.71 -7.66 -12.38
CA GLU A 87 -2.30 -9.06 -12.40
C GLU A 87 -0.80 -9.24 -12.69
N ASP A 88 -0.18 -8.26 -13.40
CA ASP A 88 1.26 -8.25 -13.71
C ASP A 88 2.10 -7.69 -12.56
N VAL A 89 1.47 -7.00 -11.61
CA VAL A 89 2.13 -6.43 -10.44
C VAL A 89 2.22 -7.47 -9.34
N SER A 90 3.38 -8.09 -9.17
CA SER A 90 3.55 -9.11 -8.13
C SER A 90 3.55 -8.53 -6.71
N GLU A 91 4.10 -7.33 -6.53
CA GLU A 91 4.11 -6.62 -5.25
C GLU A 91 4.14 -5.10 -5.48
N LEU A 92 3.36 -4.37 -4.71
CA LEU A 92 3.31 -2.92 -4.67
C LEU A 92 3.53 -2.45 -3.24
N LEU A 93 4.48 -1.54 -3.05
CA LEU A 93 4.69 -0.85 -1.79
C LEU A 93 4.49 0.66 -2.00
N LEU A 94 3.66 1.26 -1.15
CA LEU A 94 3.48 2.71 -1.07
C LEU A 94 4.05 3.20 0.26
N ALA A 95 4.99 4.14 0.22
CA ALA A 95 5.52 4.81 1.39
C ALA A 95 5.15 6.29 1.35
N ARG A 96 4.77 6.87 2.49
CA ARG A 96 4.39 8.27 2.61
C ARG A 96 5.07 8.92 3.80
N TRP A 97 5.38 10.20 3.65
CA TRP A 97 5.99 11.04 4.68
C TRP A 97 5.08 12.17 5.14
N GLN A 98 5.44 12.79 6.26
CA GLN A 98 4.66 13.87 6.88
C GLN A 98 4.58 15.12 5.98
N ASP A 99 5.61 15.38 5.17
CA ASP A 99 5.70 16.49 4.22
C ASP A 99 4.83 16.34 2.98
N GLY A 100 4.10 15.22 2.88
CA GLY A 100 3.26 14.88 1.73
C GLY A 100 4.01 14.20 0.58
N ALA A 101 5.33 14.03 0.70
CA ALA A 101 6.10 13.21 -0.24
C ALA A 101 5.64 11.74 -0.17
N TRP A 102 5.79 11.03 -1.29
CA TRP A 102 5.47 9.61 -1.36
C TRP A 102 6.31 8.88 -2.42
N TRP A 103 6.49 7.58 -2.19
CA TRP A 103 7.10 6.66 -3.13
C TRP A 103 6.19 5.46 -3.37
N ALA A 104 6.18 4.98 -4.61
CA ALA A 104 5.64 3.67 -4.98
C ALA A 104 6.77 2.81 -5.52
N LEU A 105 7.07 1.71 -4.85
CA LEU A 105 7.96 0.66 -5.31
C LEU A 105 7.09 -0.48 -5.86
N VAL A 106 7.36 -0.91 -7.09
CA VAL A 106 6.49 -1.83 -7.82
C VAL A 106 7.31 -2.92 -8.48
N ARG A 107 6.97 -4.16 -8.18
CA ARG A 107 7.47 -5.31 -8.95
C ARG A 107 6.57 -5.54 -10.14
N VAL A 108 7.08 -5.25 -11.32
CA VAL A 108 6.36 -5.37 -12.59
C VAL A 108 7.31 -5.82 -13.69
N PRO A 109 6.89 -6.72 -14.58
CA PRO A 109 7.71 -7.10 -15.72
C PRO A 109 8.09 -5.88 -16.57
N ARG A 110 9.33 -5.86 -17.06
CA ARG A 110 9.81 -4.81 -17.97
C ARG A 110 9.71 -3.39 -17.44
N ALA A 111 10.10 -3.16 -16.17
CA ALA A 111 10.07 -1.85 -15.52
C ALA A 111 10.71 -0.73 -16.36
N THR A 112 11.80 -1.02 -17.08
CA THR A 112 12.46 -0.07 -18.00
C THR A 112 11.54 0.39 -19.13
N ASP A 113 10.73 -0.51 -19.70
CA ASP A 113 9.78 -0.16 -20.77
C ASP A 113 8.65 0.70 -20.23
N VAL A 114 8.19 0.41 -19.01
CA VAL A 114 7.20 1.22 -18.30
C VAL A 114 7.73 2.66 -18.10
N VAL A 115 8.98 2.82 -17.63
CA VAL A 115 9.60 4.15 -17.48
C VAL A 115 9.67 4.89 -18.81
N ARG A 116 10.07 4.21 -19.89
CA ARG A 116 10.15 4.82 -21.23
C ARG A 116 8.78 5.23 -21.76
N ALA A 117 7.78 4.38 -21.59
CA ALA A 117 6.41 4.67 -22.03
C ALA A 117 5.80 5.85 -21.25
N ALA A 118 6.00 5.88 -19.95
CA ALA A 118 5.51 6.95 -19.09
C ALA A 118 6.05 8.32 -19.46
N THR A 119 7.34 8.41 -19.83
CA THR A 119 7.97 9.69 -20.20
C THR A 119 7.44 10.32 -21.46
N ALA A 120 6.83 9.56 -22.37
CA ALA A 120 6.22 10.12 -23.57
C ALA A 120 5.02 11.05 -23.28
N ARG A 121 4.50 11.03 -22.05
CA ARG A 121 3.32 11.82 -21.64
C ARG A 121 3.62 12.91 -20.61
N MET A 122 4.80 12.88 -20.02
CA MET A 122 5.23 13.92 -19.08
C MET A 122 5.82 15.09 -19.85
N ALA A 123 5.59 16.31 -19.37
CA ALA A 123 6.37 17.45 -19.86
C ALA A 123 7.85 17.14 -19.55
N PRO A 124 8.72 17.06 -20.58
CA PRO A 124 10.08 16.60 -20.39
C PRO A 124 10.86 17.58 -19.52
N VAL A 125 11.48 17.06 -18.49
CA VAL A 125 12.58 17.68 -17.78
C VAL A 125 13.77 16.75 -17.93
N GLU A 126 14.97 17.31 -17.82
CA GLU A 126 16.26 16.69 -18.03
C GLU A 126 16.32 15.17 -17.79
N VAL A 127 16.82 14.47 -18.82
CA VAL A 127 17.03 13.05 -18.78
C VAL A 127 18.37 12.78 -18.10
N GLU A 128 18.38 12.60 -16.80
CA GLU A 128 19.52 12.02 -16.11
C GLU A 128 19.43 10.49 -16.25
N SER A 129 20.28 9.94 -17.09
CA SER A 129 20.49 8.50 -17.17
C SER A 129 21.82 8.18 -16.52
N GLU A 130 21.81 7.82 -15.26
CA GLU A 130 22.97 7.21 -14.60
C GLU A 130 22.89 5.70 -14.82
N ALA A 131 23.74 5.16 -15.69
CA ALA A 131 23.87 3.71 -15.81
C ALA A 131 24.22 3.11 -14.41
N PRO A 132 23.63 2.01 -13.98
CA PRO A 132 22.81 1.08 -14.75
C PRO A 132 21.29 1.38 -14.70
N PHE A 133 20.86 2.45 -14.05
CA PHE A 133 19.44 2.78 -13.85
C PHE A 133 18.89 3.66 -14.96
N VAL A 134 17.63 3.41 -15.34
CA VAL A 134 16.89 4.32 -16.22
C VAL A 134 16.05 5.23 -15.35
N ARG A 135 16.48 6.48 -15.20
CA ARG A 135 15.79 7.53 -14.45
C ARG A 135 15.16 8.52 -15.39
N ARG A 136 13.95 8.96 -15.09
CA ARG A 136 13.22 10.00 -15.78
C ARG A 136 12.58 10.94 -14.78
N ILE A 137 12.64 12.24 -15.08
CA ILE A 137 12.01 13.27 -14.27
C ILE A 137 11.04 14.01 -15.19
N GLY A 138 9.86 14.32 -14.71
CA GLY A 138 8.86 15.07 -15.46
C GLY A 138 7.83 15.71 -14.56
N TYR A 139 7.00 16.55 -15.16
CA TYR A 139 5.87 17.19 -14.49
C TYR A 139 4.55 16.60 -15.01
N LEU A 140 3.66 16.33 -14.09
CA LEU A 140 2.27 15.97 -14.37
C LEU A 140 1.39 16.84 -13.47
N ALA A 141 0.44 17.57 -14.07
CA ALA A 141 -0.41 18.52 -13.34
C ALA A 141 0.39 19.46 -12.40
N GLU A 142 1.50 20.05 -12.92
CA GLU A 142 2.41 20.95 -12.19
C GLU A 142 3.23 20.30 -11.06
N GLU A 143 3.03 19.02 -10.77
CA GLU A 143 3.78 18.28 -9.77
C GLU A 143 4.94 17.52 -10.41
N ARG A 144 6.11 17.55 -9.74
CA ARG A 144 7.32 16.86 -10.18
C ARG A 144 7.28 15.39 -9.75
N TYR A 145 7.51 14.52 -10.73
CA TYR A 145 7.64 13.07 -10.52
C TYR A 145 9.00 12.58 -10.98
N GLU A 146 9.47 11.55 -10.32
CA GLU A 146 10.65 10.79 -10.70
C GLU A 146 10.26 9.32 -10.90
N LEU A 147 10.65 8.76 -12.05
CA LEU A 147 10.46 7.35 -12.37
C LEU A 147 11.83 6.72 -12.54
N VAL A 148 12.09 5.64 -11.83
CA VAL A 148 13.38 4.96 -11.87
C VAL A 148 13.16 3.47 -12.03
N ALA A 149 13.66 2.88 -13.13
CA ALA A 149 13.80 1.43 -13.21
C ALA A 149 15.05 1.03 -12.41
N LEU A 150 14.82 0.54 -11.20
CA LEU A 150 15.86 0.10 -10.27
C LEU A 150 16.41 -1.29 -10.62
N ALA A 151 15.61 -2.09 -11.33
CA ALA A 151 15.96 -3.40 -11.88
C ALA A 151 15.01 -3.72 -13.05
N PRO A 152 15.25 -4.78 -13.82
CA PRO A 152 14.36 -5.19 -14.92
C PRO A 152 12.90 -5.35 -14.50
N GLU A 153 12.66 -5.74 -13.24
CA GLU A 153 11.32 -5.96 -12.67
C GLU A 153 10.99 -5.04 -11.49
N LEU A 154 11.78 -4.02 -11.23
CA LEU A 154 11.57 -3.11 -10.11
C LEU A 154 11.51 -1.66 -10.56
N LEU A 155 10.36 -1.04 -10.39
CA LEU A 155 10.07 0.35 -10.68
C LEU A 155 9.91 1.14 -9.39
N LEU A 156 10.52 2.31 -9.32
CA LEU A 156 10.23 3.35 -8.34
C LEU A 156 9.51 4.51 -9.04
N VAL A 157 8.39 4.93 -8.49
CA VAL A 157 7.72 6.19 -8.79
C VAL A 157 7.76 7.04 -7.53
N ALA A 158 8.33 8.24 -7.63
CA ALA A 158 8.51 9.11 -6.47
C ALA A 158 7.96 10.51 -6.75
N ARG A 159 7.32 11.08 -5.72
CA ARG A 159 6.98 12.49 -5.65
C ARG A 159 7.61 13.08 -4.39
N GLY A 160 8.47 14.06 -4.58
CA GLY A 160 9.28 14.63 -3.51
C GLY A 160 10.48 13.77 -3.12
N ARG A 161 11.31 14.30 -2.23
CA ARG A 161 12.52 13.64 -1.66
C ARG A 161 13.54 13.15 -2.71
N PRO A 162 13.97 14.01 -3.64
CA PRO A 162 14.92 13.61 -4.68
C PRO A 162 16.26 13.10 -4.11
N GLU A 163 16.73 13.64 -2.98
CA GLU A 163 17.94 13.16 -2.31
C GLU A 163 17.78 11.72 -1.81
N GLY A 164 16.58 11.36 -1.36
CA GLY A 164 16.26 10.00 -0.93
C GLY A 164 16.29 9.02 -2.10
N VAL A 165 15.78 9.43 -3.27
CA VAL A 165 15.85 8.64 -4.50
C VAL A 165 17.30 8.40 -4.91
N ILE A 166 18.14 9.44 -4.90
CA ILE A 166 19.57 9.33 -5.20
C ILE A 166 20.25 8.41 -4.18
N ALA A 167 19.98 8.57 -2.89
CA ALA A 167 20.55 7.71 -1.85
C ALA A 167 20.16 6.23 -2.03
N LEU A 168 18.91 5.94 -2.41
CA LEU A 168 18.45 4.59 -2.71
C LEU A 168 19.21 4.01 -3.92
N VAL A 169 19.31 4.76 -5.00
CA VAL A 169 20.06 4.34 -6.20
C VAL A 169 21.52 4.02 -5.85
N GLN A 170 22.18 4.89 -5.09
CA GLN A 170 23.56 4.68 -4.63
C GLN A 170 23.70 3.47 -3.70
N ALA A 171 22.73 3.25 -2.80
CA ALA A 171 22.73 2.09 -1.92
C ALA A 171 22.60 0.76 -2.70
N LEU A 172 21.83 0.76 -3.78
CA LEU A 172 21.69 -0.41 -4.66
C LEU A 172 22.94 -0.64 -5.53
N GLN A 173 23.66 0.42 -5.92
CA GLN A 173 24.94 0.30 -6.64
C GLN A 173 26.06 -0.25 -5.75
N HIS A 174 26.03 0.10 -4.46
CA HIS A 174 27.03 -0.26 -3.49
C HIS A 174 26.38 -0.95 -2.28
N PRO A 175 25.99 -2.23 -2.40
CA PRO A 175 25.30 -2.92 -1.33
C PRO A 175 26.17 -2.93 -0.05
N ARG A 176 25.77 -2.10 0.90
CA ARG A 176 26.27 -2.14 2.28
C ARG A 176 25.45 -3.16 3.07
N ALA A 177 25.98 -3.60 4.20
CA ALA A 177 25.25 -4.50 5.08
C ALA A 177 23.78 -4.05 5.21
N THR A 178 22.87 -4.98 4.98
CA THR A 178 21.42 -4.77 5.02
C THR A 178 21.06 -4.05 6.33
N ALA A 179 20.24 -2.99 6.21
CA ALA A 179 19.66 -2.34 7.37
C ALA A 179 19.00 -3.39 8.29
N GLU A 180 19.02 -3.15 9.59
CA GLU A 180 18.35 -4.05 10.54
C GLU A 180 16.90 -4.29 10.10
N PRO A 181 16.45 -5.56 10.10
CA PRO A 181 15.09 -5.90 9.73
C PRO A 181 14.12 -5.15 10.62
N ARG A 182 13.10 -4.52 10.02
CA ARG A 182 12.01 -3.86 10.74
C ARG A 182 10.84 -4.83 10.85
N PRO A 183 10.65 -5.51 12.01
CA PRO A 183 9.61 -6.54 12.14
C PRO A 183 8.21 -6.01 11.83
N LEU A 184 7.94 -4.74 12.21
CA LEU A 184 6.65 -4.08 11.96
C LEU A 184 6.30 -3.99 10.46
N LEU A 185 7.31 -3.86 9.59
CA LEU A 185 7.11 -3.74 8.14
C LEU A 185 7.05 -5.08 7.42
N ARG A 186 7.27 -6.21 8.11
CA ARG A 186 7.29 -7.53 7.49
C ARG A 186 6.01 -8.29 7.81
N SER A 187 5.38 -8.83 6.79
CA SER A 187 4.24 -9.70 6.88
C SER A 187 4.20 -10.65 5.70
N ASP A 188 3.67 -11.84 5.93
CA ASP A 188 3.37 -12.83 4.89
C ASP A 188 1.97 -12.61 4.28
N GLY A 189 1.21 -11.62 4.76
CA GLY A 189 -0.12 -11.30 4.27
C GLY A 189 -0.13 -10.71 2.86
N ALA A 190 -1.27 -10.85 2.19
CA ALA A 190 -1.47 -10.30 0.84
C ALA A 190 -1.65 -8.78 0.84
N ALA A 191 -2.03 -8.19 1.96
CA ALA A 191 -2.14 -6.73 2.15
C ALA A 191 -1.89 -6.35 3.60
N TRP A 192 -1.02 -5.34 3.82
CA TRP A 192 -0.87 -4.73 5.14
C TRP A 192 -0.49 -3.27 5.06
N LEU A 193 -0.93 -2.51 6.06
CA LEU A 193 -0.57 -1.12 6.31
C LEU A 193 0.22 -1.06 7.62
N ALA A 194 1.40 -0.48 7.59
CA ALA A 194 2.20 -0.20 8.78
C ALA A 194 2.35 1.31 8.99
N LEU A 195 2.22 1.73 10.24
CA LEU A 195 2.51 3.08 10.72
C LEU A 195 3.68 2.95 11.70
N PRO A 196 4.94 3.06 11.23
CA PRO A 196 6.13 2.79 12.04
C PRO A 196 6.51 3.96 12.96
N GLN A 197 5.56 4.80 13.30
CA GLN A 197 5.69 5.93 14.20
C GLN A 197 4.45 6.01 15.11
N PRO A 198 4.58 6.63 16.30
CA PRO A 198 3.43 6.88 17.17
C PRO A 198 2.30 7.61 16.45
N LEU A 199 1.07 7.23 16.74
CA LEU A 199 -0.12 7.85 16.14
C LEU A 199 -0.30 9.32 16.54
N GLY A 200 0.31 9.75 17.65
CA GLY A 200 0.22 11.13 18.12
C GLY A 200 -1.21 11.56 18.46
N LEU A 201 -1.99 10.66 19.03
CA LEU A 201 -3.37 10.93 19.42
C LEU A 201 -3.44 11.86 20.65
N PRO A 202 -4.46 12.72 20.76
CA PRO A 202 -4.65 13.59 21.92
C PRO A 202 -4.79 12.75 23.20
N LEU A 203 -3.98 13.05 24.23
CA LEU A 203 -3.96 12.30 25.49
C LEU A 203 -5.18 12.59 26.40
N ASP A 204 -6.02 13.54 26.02
CA ASP A 204 -7.30 13.85 26.69
C ASP A 204 -8.44 12.91 26.25
N THR A 205 -8.16 11.99 25.34
CA THR A 205 -9.13 11.00 24.87
C THR A 205 -8.81 9.60 25.44
N PRO A 206 -9.85 8.77 25.70
CA PRO A 206 -9.62 7.38 26.15
C PRO A 206 -8.73 6.57 25.19
N VAL A 207 -8.86 6.80 23.88
CA VAL A 207 -8.04 6.15 22.85
C VAL A 207 -6.61 6.65 22.90
N GLY A 208 -6.40 7.96 23.06
CA GLY A 208 -5.07 8.56 23.19
C GLY A 208 -4.33 8.07 24.42
N LEU A 209 -5.03 7.95 25.56
CA LEU A 209 -4.45 7.38 26.78
C LEU A 209 -4.09 5.91 26.62
N LEU A 210 -4.95 5.12 25.98
CA LEU A 210 -4.71 3.69 25.73
C LEU A 210 -3.51 3.45 24.82
N LEU A 211 -3.28 4.34 23.86
CA LEU A 211 -2.23 4.24 22.85
C LEU A 211 -1.04 5.19 23.11
N ALA A 212 -0.93 5.74 24.33
CA ALA A 212 0.11 6.72 24.69
C ALA A 212 1.53 6.19 24.48
N GLU A 213 1.77 4.93 24.82
CA GLU A 213 3.07 4.25 24.74
C GLU A 213 3.23 3.43 23.45
N GLN A 214 2.29 3.59 22.49
CA GLN A 214 2.36 2.91 21.21
C GLN A 214 3.47 3.52 20.35
N THR A 215 4.37 2.68 19.83
CA THR A 215 5.52 3.06 19.00
C THR A 215 5.31 2.76 17.53
N GLY A 216 4.41 1.83 17.21
CA GLY A 216 4.07 1.45 15.85
C GLY A 216 2.75 0.69 15.76
N LEU A 217 2.17 0.65 14.57
CA LEU A 217 0.93 -0.06 14.31
C LEU A 217 1.01 -0.77 12.95
N ARG A 218 0.53 -2.01 12.88
CA ARG A 218 0.32 -2.73 11.62
C ARG A 218 -1.10 -3.27 11.56
N ILE A 219 -1.75 -3.05 10.44
CA ILE A 219 -3.04 -3.65 10.10
C ILE A 219 -2.82 -4.58 8.92
N GLU A 220 -3.27 -5.80 9.01
CA GLU A 220 -3.10 -6.84 8.02
C GLU A 220 -4.43 -7.50 7.70
N ALA A 221 -4.69 -7.78 6.42
CA ALA A 221 -5.85 -8.50 5.95
C ALA A 221 -5.43 -9.86 5.37
N LEU A 222 -5.98 -10.93 5.92
CA LEU A 222 -5.72 -12.32 5.53
C LEU A 222 -7.03 -13.05 5.22
N PRO A 223 -7.05 -13.95 4.23
CA PRO A 223 -8.14 -14.90 4.09
C PRO A 223 -8.22 -15.78 5.36
N SER A 224 -9.41 -16.04 5.84
CA SER A 224 -9.67 -16.92 6.98
C SER A 224 -10.84 -17.81 6.68
N THR A 225 -10.76 -19.07 7.08
CA THR A 225 -11.87 -20.00 7.03
C THR A 225 -12.35 -20.28 8.44
N ARG A 226 -13.61 -19.93 8.73
CA ARG A 226 -14.26 -20.35 9.95
C ARG A 226 -14.92 -21.70 9.70
N VAL A 227 -14.54 -22.71 10.49
CA VAL A 227 -15.24 -23.99 10.54
C VAL A 227 -16.14 -23.97 11.78
N PRO A 228 -17.42 -23.62 11.68
CA PRO A 228 -18.36 -23.82 12.78
C PRO A 228 -18.53 -25.31 12.99
N SER A 229 -18.68 -25.75 14.24
CA SER A 229 -18.82 -27.16 14.60
C SER A 229 -20.07 -27.86 14.02
N SER A 230 -20.96 -27.14 13.34
CA SER A 230 -22.22 -27.66 12.79
C SER A 230 -22.81 -26.93 11.57
N ALA A 231 -22.06 -26.07 10.92
CA ALA A 231 -22.54 -25.28 9.78
C ALA A 231 -21.54 -25.34 8.59
N PRO A 232 -21.94 -24.98 7.37
CA PRO A 232 -21.04 -24.91 6.24
C PRO A 232 -19.90 -23.93 6.53
N THR A 233 -18.71 -24.26 6.02
CA THR A 233 -17.52 -23.41 6.15
C THR A 233 -17.79 -22.05 5.54
N GLU A 234 -17.73 -21.00 6.35
CA GLU A 234 -17.88 -19.63 5.87
C GLU A 234 -16.50 -19.01 5.65
N GLU A 235 -16.30 -18.47 4.46
CA GLU A 235 -15.12 -17.66 4.17
C GLU A 235 -15.21 -16.32 4.89
N ARG A 236 -14.11 -15.92 5.53
CA ARG A 236 -13.98 -14.69 6.29
C ARG A 236 -12.69 -13.95 5.91
N VAL A 237 -12.67 -12.65 6.12
CA VAL A 237 -11.44 -11.84 6.10
C VAL A 237 -11.01 -11.62 7.54
N ARG A 238 -9.86 -12.14 7.91
CA ARG A 238 -9.23 -11.85 9.19
C ARG A 238 -8.50 -10.54 9.11
N ILE A 239 -8.89 -9.60 9.96
CA ILE A 239 -8.12 -8.38 10.18
C ILE A 239 -7.30 -8.59 11.44
N THR A 240 -5.99 -8.50 11.30
CA THR A 240 -5.04 -8.52 12.40
C THR A 240 -4.51 -7.11 12.60
N LEU A 241 -4.65 -6.58 13.81
CA LEU A 241 -4.09 -5.33 14.25
C LEU A 241 -2.97 -5.64 15.24
N TRP A 242 -1.76 -5.27 14.91
CA TRP A 242 -0.60 -5.30 15.78
C TRP A 242 -0.29 -3.90 16.30
N LEU A 243 -0.27 -3.74 17.61
CA LEU A 243 0.14 -2.51 18.29
C LEU A 243 1.48 -2.76 18.97
N GLU A 244 2.53 -2.10 18.48
CA GLU A 244 3.86 -2.15 19.06
C GLU A 244 3.98 -1.11 20.16
N GLY A 245 4.58 -1.49 21.29
CA GLY A 245 4.81 -0.60 22.44
C GLY A 245 4.58 -1.28 23.77
N ASP A 246 4.87 -0.55 24.84
CA ASP A 246 4.62 -0.98 26.23
C ASP A 246 3.19 -0.54 26.65
N LEU A 247 2.23 -1.37 26.30
CA LEU A 247 0.82 -1.05 26.56
C LEU A 247 0.43 -1.36 28.01
N PRO A 248 -0.45 -0.56 28.63
CA PRO A 248 -0.80 -0.68 30.05
C PRO A 248 -1.47 -2.02 30.36
N GLN A 249 -1.34 -2.47 31.62
CA GLN A 249 -2.08 -3.62 32.12
C GLN A 249 -3.58 -3.40 31.97
N GLY A 250 -4.32 -4.42 31.48
CA GLY A 250 -5.75 -4.31 31.21
C GLY A 250 -6.08 -3.62 29.87
N ALA A 251 -5.09 -3.39 29.01
CA ALA A 251 -5.32 -2.84 27.67
C ALA A 251 -6.29 -3.69 26.85
N ASP A 252 -6.29 -5.02 27.02
CA ASP A 252 -7.22 -5.94 26.36
C ASP A 252 -8.68 -5.69 26.72
N GLU A 253 -9.00 -5.41 27.99
CA GLU A 253 -10.34 -5.05 28.43
C GLU A 253 -10.76 -3.68 27.85
N ASN A 254 -9.84 -2.72 27.87
CA ASN A 254 -10.07 -1.40 27.31
C ASN A 254 -10.29 -1.46 25.78
N PHE A 255 -9.52 -2.27 25.05
CA PHE A 255 -9.75 -2.50 23.62
C PHE A 255 -11.10 -3.16 23.35
N ARG A 256 -11.51 -4.17 24.14
CA ARG A 256 -12.84 -4.77 24.00
C ARG A 256 -13.95 -3.74 24.22
N ALA A 257 -13.84 -2.93 25.28
CA ALA A 257 -14.81 -1.89 25.58
C ALA A 257 -14.88 -0.83 24.45
N LEU A 258 -13.71 -0.39 23.94
CA LEU A 258 -13.61 0.55 22.85
C LEU A 258 -14.26 0.01 21.56
N LEU A 259 -13.91 -1.20 21.16
CA LEU A 259 -14.47 -1.85 19.96
C LEU A 259 -15.97 -2.14 20.14
N GLY A 260 -16.40 -2.50 21.36
CA GLY A 260 -17.80 -2.63 21.72
C GLY A 260 -18.57 -1.32 21.53
N SER A 261 -18.03 -0.21 22.03
CA SER A 261 -18.62 1.13 21.83
C SER A 261 -18.64 1.53 20.35
N LEU A 262 -17.57 1.27 19.64
CA LEU A 262 -17.48 1.58 18.20
C LEU A 262 -18.50 0.74 17.41
N SER A 263 -18.72 -0.51 17.75
CA SER A 263 -19.65 -1.39 17.05
C SER A 263 -21.12 -0.89 17.14
N ALA A 264 -21.45 -0.16 18.20
CA ALA A 264 -22.78 0.46 18.35
C ALA A 264 -22.99 1.70 17.48
N THR A 265 -21.91 2.29 16.93
CA THR A 265 -21.97 3.44 16.03
C THR A 265 -22.39 3.06 14.62
N ASP A 266 -22.83 4.05 13.81
CA ASP A 266 -23.12 3.84 12.39
C ASP A 266 -21.88 3.35 11.63
N LEU A 267 -20.71 3.93 11.93
CA LEU A 267 -19.43 3.51 11.36
C LEU A 267 -19.14 2.03 11.67
N GLY A 268 -19.26 1.62 12.91
CA GLY A 268 -19.03 0.24 13.31
C GLY A 268 -19.97 -0.74 12.63
N ARG A 269 -21.26 -0.38 12.49
CA ARG A 269 -22.25 -1.20 11.77
C ARG A 269 -21.94 -1.32 10.30
N VAL A 270 -21.55 -0.22 9.66
CA VAL A 270 -21.18 -0.21 8.23
C VAL A 270 -19.95 -1.07 7.98
N LEU A 271 -18.98 -1.10 8.88
CA LEU A 271 -17.78 -1.93 8.80
C LEU A 271 -18.03 -3.41 9.17
N GLY A 272 -19.18 -3.76 9.75
CA GLY A 272 -19.50 -5.12 10.19
C GLY A 272 -18.87 -5.48 11.54
N LEU A 273 -18.51 -4.50 12.37
CA LEU A 273 -17.95 -4.74 13.70
C LEU A 273 -18.86 -5.58 14.62
N PRO A 274 -20.20 -5.39 14.65
CA PRO A 274 -21.07 -6.23 15.48
C PRO A 274 -20.96 -7.72 15.18
N GLU A 275 -20.75 -8.08 13.89
CA GLU A 275 -20.59 -9.47 13.45
C GLU A 275 -19.16 -9.99 13.72
N ALA A 276 -18.16 -9.12 13.72
CA ALA A 276 -16.76 -9.48 13.92
C ALA A 276 -16.39 -9.60 15.42
N LEU A 277 -16.99 -8.79 16.30
CA LEU A 277 -16.68 -8.76 17.74
C LEU A 277 -16.74 -10.14 18.45
N PRO A 278 -17.70 -11.03 18.17
CA PRO A 278 -17.72 -12.37 18.78
C PRO A 278 -16.49 -13.21 18.42
N THR A 279 -15.75 -12.85 17.37
CA THR A 279 -14.52 -13.55 16.95
C THR A 279 -13.25 -12.86 17.46
N LEU A 280 -13.39 -11.73 18.17
CA LEU A 280 -12.26 -10.92 18.63
C LEU A 280 -11.38 -11.73 19.60
N ALA A 281 -10.16 -11.99 19.16
CA ALA A 281 -9.07 -12.50 19.96
C ALA A 281 -8.07 -11.37 20.24
N ILE A 282 -7.62 -11.28 21.49
CA ILE A 282 -6.58 -10.34 21.90
C ILE A 282 -5.49 -11.16 22.58
N ALA A 283 -4.25 -10.98 22.13
CA ALA A 283 -3.09 -11.70 22.63
C ALA A 283 -1.94 -10.74 22.93
N HIS A 284 -1.38 -10.83 24.13
CA HIS A 284 -0.12 -10.18 24.43
C HIS A 284 1.02 -10.95 23.79
N ARG A 285 1.90 -10.23 23.12
CA ARG A 285 3.11 -10.75 22.49
C ARG A 285 4.32 -9.95 22.96
N PRO A 286 5.53 -10.48 22.88
CA PRO A 286 6.72 -9.69 23.15
C PRO A 286 6.73 -8.41 22.31
N GLY A 287 6.76 -7.25 22.96
CA GLY A 287 6.78 -5.94 22.30
C GLY A 287 5.44 -5.35 21.89
N GLY A 288 4.29 -5.96 22.30
CA GLY A 288 3.00 -5.34 21.98
C GLY A 288 1.76 -6.22 22.17
N ILE A 289 0.67 -5.80 21.57
CA ILE A 289 -0.63 -6.50 21.60
C ILE A 289 -1.09 -6.77 20.18
N GLU A 290 -1.58 -7.98 19.96
CA GLU A 290 -2.21 -8.44 18.73
C GLU A 290 -3.72 -8.59 18.93
N LEU A 291 -4.50 -7.93 18.08
CA LEU A 291 -5.95 -8.04 18.02
C LEU A 291 -6.31 -8.70 16.68
N GLN A 292 -7.14 -9.72 16.72
CA GLN A 292 -7.64 -10.40 15.51
C GLN A 292 -9.17 -10.48 15.54
N ALA A 293 -9.81 -10.21 14.40
CA ALA A 293 -11.24 -10.38 14.22
C ALA A 293 -11.55 -10.84 12.80
N ASP A 294 -12.57 -11.69 12.65
CA ASP A 294 -13.00 -12.22 11.37
C ASP A 294 -14.23 -11.48 10.87
N PHE A 295 -14.11 -10.86 9.69
CA PHE A 295 -15.16 -10.07 9.06
C PHE A 295 -15.80 -10.81 7.90
N HIS A 296 -17.09 -10.56 7.67
CA HIS A 296 -17.74 -11.02 6.45
C HIS A 296 -17.25 -10.21 5.25
N PRO A 297 -16.72 -10.83 4.18
CA PRO A 297 -16.08 -10.10 3.07
C PRO A 297 -16.95 -9.04 2.43
N ALA A 298 -18.23 -9.37 2.14
CA ALA A 298 -19.15 -8.43 1.50
C ALA A 298 -19.53 -7.24 2.40
N THR A 299 -19.66 -7.46 3.72
CA THR A 299 -19.96 -6.38 4.67
C THR A 299 -18.78 -5.44 4.78
N LEU A 300 -17.58 -5.99 4.96
CA LEU A 300 -16.34 -5.20 5.03
C LEU A 300 -16.11 -4.41 3.72
N ALA A 301 -16.30 -5.05 2.56
CA ALA A 301 -16.16 -4.41 1.26
C ALA A 301 -17.12 -3.23 1.09
N ARG A 302 -18.39 -3.39 1.53
CA ARG A 302 -19.38 -2.32 1.52
C ARG A 302 -18.96 -1.17 2.42
N GLY A 303 -18.49 -1.48 3.62
CA GLY A 303 -18.01 -0.49 4.58
C GLY A 303 -16.83 0.31 4.05
N VAL A 304 -15.81 -0.38 3.53
CA VAL A 304 -14.64 0.26 2.89
C VAL A 304 -15.08 1.16 1.73
N ARG A 305 -15.95 0.68 0.85
CA ARG A 305 -16.45 1.48 -0.27
C ARG A 305 -17.20 2.73 0.17
N LEU A 306 -17.99 2.67 1.24
CA LEU A 306 -18.71 3.84 1.77
C LEU A 306 -17.76 4.85 2.41
N LEU A 307 -16.75 4.40 3.13
CA LEU A 307 -15.75 5.25 3.75
C LEU A 307 -14.89 6.01 2.73
N PHE A 308 -14.56 5.35 1.63
CA PHE A 308 -13.68 5.90 0.59
C PHE A 308 -14.44 6.35 -0.68
N ARG A 309 -15.77 6.51 -0.57
CA ARG A 309 -16.61 6.82 -1.74
C ARG A 309 -16.20 8.11 -2.45
N ALA A 310 -15.89 9.15 -1.69
CA ALA A 310 -15.52 10.43 -2.25
C ALA A 310 -14.19 10.35 -3.01
N GLU A 311 -13.22 9.68 -2.40
CA GLU A 311 -11.90 9.45 -2.96
C GLU A 311 -11.94 8.52 -4.18
N ILE A 312 -12.78 7.47 -4.13
CA ILE A 312 -12.98 6.57 -5.27
C ILE A 312 -13.65 7.30 -6.43
N ALA A 313 -14.64 8.15 -6.17
CA ALA A 313 -15.30 8.95 -7.19
C ALA A 313 -14.33 9.94 -7.85
N GLU A 314 -13.53 10.66 -7.06
CA GLU A 314 -12.49 11.58 -7.56
C GLU A 314 -11.52 10.84 -8.50
N ILE A 315 -11.15 9.61 -8.16
CA ILE A 315 -10.29 8.75 -8.99
C ILE A 315 -10.98 8.40 -10.33
N VAL A 316 -12.22 7.95 -10.26
CA VAL A 316 -12.95 7.50 -11.44
C VAL A 316 -13.20 8.68 -12.38
N ASP A 317 -13.60 9.83 -11.86
CA ASP A 317 -13.88 11.04 -12.65
C ASP A 317 -12.60 11.58 -13.34
N GLU A 318 -11.43 11.59 -12.64
CA GLU A 318 -10.16 11.98 -13.25
C GLU A 318 -9.69 10.99 -14.34
N THR A 319 -10.23 9.78 -14.35
CA THR A 319 -9.87 8.75 -15.34
C THR A 319 -10.79 8.69 -16.53
N GLU A 320 -11.94 9.38 -16.54
CA GLU A 320 -12.75 9.51 -17.75
C GLU A 320 -12.00 10.34 -18.82
N PRO A 321 -11.87 9.83 -20.05
CA PRO A 321 -11.30 10.62 -21.13
C PRO A 321 -12.17 11.87 -21.34
N PRO A 322 -11.59 13.05 -21.62
CA PRO A 322 -12.36 14.21 -21.99
C PRO A 322 -13.26 13.85 -23.19
N PRO A 323 -14.52 14.30 -23.21
CA PRO A 323 -15.43 14.02 -24.31
C PRO A 323 -14.73 14.36 -25.63
N ALA A 324 -14.76 13.44 -26.57
CA ALA A 324 -14.22 13.66 -27.90
C ALA A 324 -14.89 14.90 -28.51
N LEU A 325 -14.09 15.98 -28.75
CA LEU A 325 -14.51 17.17 -29.42
C LEU A 325 -14.72 16.90 -30.92
#